data_9faa41e701b9563dd971afbe6d648f31
#
_entry.id   9faa41e701b9563dd971afbe6d648f31
#
_cell.length_a   1.000
_cell.length_b   1.000
_cell.length_c   1.000
_cell.angle_alpha   90.00
_cell.angle_beta   90.00
_cell.angle_gamma   90.00
#
_symmetry.space_group_name_H-M   'P 1'
#
loop_
_entity.id
_entity.type
_entity.pdbx_description
1 polymer ?
#
loop_
_entity_poly.entity_id
_entity_poly.type
_entity_poly.pdbx_seq_one_letter_code
_entity_poly.pdbx_strand_id
1 'polypeptide(L)'
;MITARGLVVLGVLASASYAQGLEYIKSHYTKYEFQIAMRDGKKLFTAVYTPKDTKEAYPIMLDRTPYNVGPYGVDNFKTALGPSEKFAREGFIFAYQDVRGRFMSEGEFVNMRPQIAVKKGPQDVDESSDTYDTIDWLVKNVPNNNGKVGMWGISYPGFYTAAGVIDAHPALKAASPQAPINDWFIGDDFHHNGTLYLPHMFRFFSGFGHPRPQPTLPPPAGSQPGALTAQDGYSFFLNLGSLANINEKYFKNDVPFWTEMTEHANYDEYWQARDLRRHLKNIKPAVMTVGGWFDAEDLFGALNTYKEIERNSPGANNTLVMGPWFHGGWSRSDGDKLGNVDFGSKTAVFYRDEIEFPFFNWWLKGKGDPKLPEAYVFETGTNRWRREDAWPPKDVHERTLYLQADGKLSFDAPQDKGFDEYVSDPAKPVPFINGQAPGMTREHMVEDQRFASTRTDVLTYRTEILDRDTTFAGPLSASLLVSTSGTDSDFVVKLIDVYPEDYPDPDPNPTGVHMGGFQQLIRGEAMRGRFRNSFSKPEPFTPGKTEKVQWTMPDIDHVFRRGHRIMVQVQSTWFPLVDRNPQQFVDIYHAKPSDFVKATERVYRGSSVKVNLRTN
;
A
#
# COMPACT_ATOMS: atom_id res chain seq x y z
N MET A 1 -66.57 1.77 -36.45
CA MET A 1 -65.16 1.62 -36.86
C MET A 1 -64.31 1.65 -35.61
N ILE A 2 -63.87 0.49 -35.17
CA ILE A 2 -63.09 0.30 -33.97
C ILE A 2 -61.62 0.14 -34.40
N THR A 3 -60.77 1.07 -34.03
CA THR A 3 -59.31 0.99 -34.29
C THR A 3 -58.63 0.36 -33.08
N ALA A 4 -58.10 -0.84 -33.29
CA ALA A 4 -57.25 -1.54 -32.34
C ALA A 4 -55.87 -0.85 -32.24
N ARG A 5 -55.44 -0.42 -31.06
CA ARG A 5 -54.07 -0.02 -30.74
C ARG A 5 -53.32 -1.25 -30.23
N GLY A 6 -52.34 -1.67 -31.03
CA GLY A 6 -51.41 -2.70 -30.65
C GLY A 6 -50.43 -2.20 -29.54
N LEU A 7 -50.42 -2.90 -28.43
CA LEU A 7 -49.43 -2.70 -27.34
C LEU A 7 -48.17 -3.48 -27.69
N VAL A 8 -47.07 -2.77 -28.04
CA VAL A 8 -45.74 -3.38 -28.16
C VAL A 8 -45.13 -3.44 -26.77
N VAL A 9 -45.12 -4.64 -26.18
CA VAL A 9 -44.37 -4.91 -24.95
C VAL A 9 -42.88 -5.10 -25.32
N LEU A 10 -42.07 -4.08 -25.12
CA LEU A 10 -40.62 -4.23 -25.12
C LEU A 10 -40.20 -4.99 -23.86
N GLY A 11 -39.87 -6.26 -24.02
CA GLY A 11 -39.23 -7.05 -22.99
C GLY A 11 -37.80 -6.54 -22.77
N VAL A 12 -37.57 -5.78 -21.69
CA VAL A 12 -36.23 -5.49 -21.19
C VAL A 12 -35.69 -6.79 -20.57
N LEU A 13 -34.85 -7.49 -21.30
CA LEU A 13 -34.00 -8.54 -20.77
C LEU A 13 -32.99 -7.87 -19.83
N ALA A 14 -33.35 -7.74 -18.55
CA ALA A 14 -32.39 -7.47 -17.51
C ALA A 14 -31.45 -8.67 -17.44
N SER A 15 -30.22 -8.52 -17.92
CA SER A 15 -29.13 -9.43 -17.62
C SER A 15 -28.86 -9.34 -16.12
N ALA A 16 -29.45 -10.24 -15.35
CA ALA A 16 -29.11 -10.41 -13.95
C ALA A 16 -27.64 -10.84 -13.92
N SER A 17 -26.74 -9.92 -13.53
CA SER A 17 -25.40 -10.28 -13.10
C SER A 17 -25.57 -11.10 -11.82
N TYR A 18 -25.52 -12.41 -11.95
CA TYR A 18 -25.49 -13.31 -10.80
C TYR A 18 -24.13 -13.14 -10.13
N ALA A 19 -24.05 -12.30 -9.10
CA ALA A 19 -22.94 -12.32 -8.16
C ALA A 19 -22.79 -13.75 -7.61
N GLN A 20 -21.55 -14.19 -7.30
CA GLN A 20 -21.38 -15.39 -6.48
C GLN A 20 -22.27 -15.19 -5.24
N GLY A 21 -22.89 -16.18 -4.79
CA GLY A 21 -23.72 -16.14 -3.61
C GLY A 21 -23.58 -17.47 -2.89
N LEU A 22 -24.01 -17.51 -1.64
CA LEU A 22 -23.94 -18.72 -0.81
C LEU A 22 -24.51 -19.93 -1.54
N GLU A 23 -25.65 -19.77 -2.22
CA GLU A 23 -26.32 -20.86 -2.94
C GLU A 23 -25.51 -21.36 -4.14
N TYR A 24 -24.89 -20.44 -4.90
CA TYR A 24 -24.00 -20.84 -5.98
C TYR A 24 -22.84 -21.67 -5.44
N ILE A 25 -22.16 -21.19 -4.38
CA ILE A 25 -21.01 -21.90 -3.81
C ILE A 25 -21.44 -23.27 -3.29
N LYS A 26 -22.50 -23.36 -2.50
CA LYS A 26 -23.02 -24.63 -1.97
C LYS A 26 -23.43 -25.64 -3.07
N SER A 27 -23.98 -25.15 -4.16
CA SER A 27 -24.40 -26.03 -5.26
C SER A 27 -23.23 -26.54 -6.10
N HIS A 28 -22.14 -25.78 -6.24
CA HIS A 28 -21.02 -26.11 -7.14
C HIS A 28 -19.76 -26.58 -6.42
N TYR A 29 -19.61 -26.36 -5.11
CA TYR A 29 -18.42 -26.67 -4.35
C TYR A 29 -18.70 -27.53 -3.14
N THR A 30 -17.72 -28.38 -2.81
CA THR A 30 -17.65 -29.11 -1.54
C THR A 30 -16.57 -28.46 -0.69
N LYS A 31 -16.86 -28.21 0.59
CA LYS A 31 -15.89 -27.66 1.54
C LYS A 31 -15.30 -28.78 2.40
N TYR A 32 -13.99 -28.70 2.59
CA TYR A 32 -13.23 -29.53 3.53
C TYR A 32 -12.43 -28.63 4.47
N GLU A 33 -12.11 -29.15 5.65
CA GLU A 33 -11.23 -28.49 6.62
C GLU A 33 -10.14 -29.45 7.04
N PHE A 34 -8.89 -28.99 7.00
CA PHE A 34 -7.71 -29.81 7.28
C PHE A 34 -6.80 -29.12 8.30
N GLN A 35 -6.11 -29.94 9.09
CA GLN A 35 -4.98 -29.53 9.91
C GLN A 35 -3.70 -30.05 9.22
N ILE A 36 -3.07 -29.21 8.41
CA ILE A 36 -1.90 -29.57 7.62
C ILE A 36 -0.65 -29.47 8.49
N ALA A 37 0.06 -30.60 8.66
CA ALA A 37 1.29 -30.63 9.42
C ALA A 37 2.45 -30.00 8.62
N MET A 38 3.12 -29.03 9.22
CA MET A 38 4.35 -28.44 8.73
C MET A 38 5.56 -29.30 9.13
N ARG A 39 6.74 -29.04 8.57
CA ARG A 39 7.97 -29.81 8.79
C ARG A 39 8.41 -29.92 10.24
N ASP A 40 8.05 -28.93 11.09
CA ASP A 40 8.31 -28.90 12.54
C ASP A 40 7.21 -29.57 13.37
N GLY A 41 6.19 -30.14 12.72
CA GLY A 41 5.07 -30.82 13.34
C GLY A 41 3.91 -29.92 13.78
N LYS A 42 4.01 -28.58 13.65
CA LYS A 42 2.89 -27.68 13.90
C LYS A 42 1.84 -27.82 12.80
N LYS A 43 0.56 -27.72 13.17
CA LYS A 43 -0.56 -27.91 12.26
C LYS A 43 -1.20 -26.58 11.91
N LEU A 44 -1.33 -26.31 10.62
CA LEU A 44 -1.98 -25.10 10.12
C LEU A 44 -3.37 -25.43 9.56
N PHE A 45 -4.37 -24.70 10.06
CA PHE A 45 -5.76 -24.86 9.63
C PHE A 45 -5.95 -24.36 8.20
N THR A 46 -6.55 -25.21 7.36
CA THR A 46 -6.77 -24.91 5.95
C THR A 46 -8.17 -25.33 5.52
N ALA A 47 -8.98 -24.37 5.09
CA ALA A 47 -10.28 -24.62 4.46
C ALA A 47 -10.10 -24.78 2.94
N VAL A 48 -10.57 -25.88 2.38
CA VAL A 48 -10.44 -26.20 0.96
C VAL A 48 -11.81 -26.34 0.33
N TYR A 49 -12.04 -25.64 -0.78
CA TYR A 49 -13.26 -25.72 -1.59
C TYR A 49 -12.92 -26.36 -2.92
N THR A 50 -13.50 -27.54 -3.22
CA THR A 50 -13.29 -28.26 -4.47
C THR A 50 -14.55 -28.23 -5.34
N PRO A 51 -14.44 -28.04 -6.66
CA PRO A 51 -15.58 -28.17 -7.55
C PRO A 51 -16.24 -29.56 -7.39
N LYS A 52 -17.57 -29.63 -7.40
CA LYS A 52 -18.33 -30.89 -7.41
C LYS A 52 -18.27 -31.58 -8.77
N ASP A 53 -18.03 -30.81 -9.84
CA ASP A 53 -17.77 -31.38 -11.17
C ASP A 53 -16.37 -32.04 -11.16
N THR A 54 -16.28 -33.28 -11.58
CA THR A 54 -15.05 -34.08 -11.62
C THR A 54 -14.63 -34.44 -13.04
N LYS A 55 -15.18 -33.76 -14.06
CA LYS A 55 -14.87 -34.03 -15.46
C LYS A 55 -13.45 -33.68 -15.87
N GLU A 56 -12.85 -32.73 -15.17
CA GLU A 56 -11.46 -32.31 -15.37
C GLU A 56 -10.73 -32.15 -14.04
N ALA A 57 -9.41 -32.08 -14.07
CA ALA A 57 -8.59 -31.75 -12.92
C ALA A 57 -8.38 -30.24 -12.85
N TYR A 58 -8.48 -29.65 -11.65
CA TYR A 58 -8.50 -28.21 -11.43
C TYR A 58 -7.23 -27.69 -10.77
N PRO A 59 -6.73 -26.51 -11.12
CA PRO A 59 -5.64 -25.89 -10.39
C PRO A 59 -6.09 -25.39 -9.02
N ILE A 60 -5.14 -25.30 -8.09
CA ILE A 60 -5.37 -24.79 -6.73
C ILE A 60 -5.00 -23.30 -6.69
N MET A 61 -5.89 -22.48 -6.12
CA MET A 61 -5.62 -21.09 -5.71
C MET A 61 -5.47 -21.06 -4.20
N LEU A 62 -4.30 -20.64 -3.70
CA LEU A 62 -3.94 -20.57 -2.29
C LEU A 62 -3.90 -19.12 -1.80
N ASP A 63 -4.61 -18.83 -0.71
CA ASP A 63 -4.53 -17.59 0.07
C ASP A 63 -4.15 -17.90 1.51
N ARG A 64 -3.07 -17.32 2.01
CA ARG A 64 -2.61 -17.42 3.39
C ARG A 64 -2.83 -16.09 4.10
N THR A 65 -3.47 -16.11 5.26
CA THR A 65 -3.92 -14.88 5.91
C THR A 65 -3.78 -14.90 7.43
N PRO A 66 -3.43 -13.77 8.08
CA PRO A 66 -3.47 -13.64 9.52
C PRO A 66 -4.83 -13.14 10.04
N TYR A 67 -5.81 -12.92 9.14
CA TYR A 67 -7.09 -12.25 9.44
C TYR A 67 -8.27 -13.19 9.66
N ASN A 68 -8.12 -14.48 9.58
CA ASN A 68 -9.01 -15.62 9.62
C ASN A 68 -9.58 -16.05 8.26
N VAL A 69 -9.71 -17.36 8.11
CA VAL A 69 -10.25 -17.99 6.89
C VAL A 69 -11.73 -18.35 6.97
N GLY A 70 -12.38 -17.96 8.05
CA GLY A 70 -13.79 -18.28 8.29
C GLY A 70 -14.73 -18.05 7.08
N PRO A 71 -15.93 -18.62 7.14
CA PRO A 71 -16.54 -19.27 8.31
C PRO A 71 -15.95 -20.67 8.56
N TYR A 72 -15.74 -21.02 9.83
CA TYR A 72 -15.27 -22.33 10.27
C TYR A 72 -16.43 -23.32 10.38
N GLY A 73 -16.12 -24.62 10.19
CA GLY A 73 -17.10 -25.70 10.11
C GLY A 73 -17.44 -26.07 8.67
N VAL A 74 -17.39 -27.38 8.36
CA VAL A 74 -17.53 -27.90 7.00
C VAL A 74 -18.87 -27.54 6.33
N ASP A 75 -19.91 -27.27 7.10
CA ASP A 75 -21.23 -26.88 6.62
C ASP A 75 -21.39 -25.37 6.44
N ASN A 76 -20.41 -24.58 6.89
CA ASN A 76 -20.40 -23.13 6.80
C ASN A 76 -19.56 -22.67 5.60
N PHE A 77 -20.18 -22.03 4.63
CA PHE A 77 -19.54 -21.66 3.37
C PHE A 77 -19.29 -20.15 3.27
N LYS A 78 -18.21 -19.78 2.60
CA LYS A 78 -18.00 -18.39 2.13
C LYS A 78 -19.07 -18.03 1.09
N THR A 79 -19.38 -16.74 0.99
CA THR A 79 -20.31 -16.20 -0.02
C THR A 79 -19.65 -15.89 -1.36
N ALA A 80 -18.30 -15.89 -1.38
CA ALA A 80 -17.48 -15.70 -2.57
C ALA A 80 -16.17 -16.49 -2.42
N LEU A 81 -15.64 -17.00 -3.53
CA LEU A 81 -14.38 -17.74 -3.61
C LEU A 81 -13.43 -17.10 -4.63
N GLY A 82 -12.15 -17.08 -4.30
CA GLY A 82 -11.08 -16.60 -5.17
C GLY A 82 -11.04 -15.07 -5.31
N PRO A 83 -10.16 -14.57 -6.18
CA PRO A 83 -10.02 -13.13 -6.43
C PRO A 83 -11.27 -12.49 -7.06
N SER A 84 -11.97 -13.22 -7.92
CA SER A 84 -13.23 -12.80 -8.54
C SER A 84 -14.14 -13.98 -8.85
N GLU A 85 -15.41 -13.72 -9.18
CA GLU A 85 -16.38 -14.77 -9.52
C GLU A 85 -15.99 -15.61 -10.76
N LYS A 86 -15.21 -15.03 -11.67
CA LYS A 86 -14.72 -15.74 -12.87
C LYS A 86 -13.93 -16.98 -12.51
N PHE A 87 -13.13 -16.92 -11.44
CA PHE A 87 -12.36 -18.10 -10.99
C PHE A 87 -13.25 -19.25 -10.53
N ALA A 88 -14.30 -18.96 -9.75
CA ALA A 88 -15.21 -20.00 -9.31
C ALA A 88 -16.04 -20.58 -10.47
N ARG A 89 -16.45 -19.74 -11.43
CA ARG A 89 -17.20 -20.19 -12.62
C ARG A 89 -16.35 -21.02 -13.58
N GLU A 90 -15.07 -20.67 -13.75
CA GLU A 90 -14.13 -21.39 -14.59
C GLU A 90 -13.67 -22.72 -13.96
N GLY A 91 -13.90 -22.91 -12.68
CA GLY A 91 -13.51 -24.10 -11.94
C GLY A 91 -12.05 -24.05 -11.48
N PHE A 92 -11.85 -23.65 -10.25
CA PHE A 92 -10.60 -23.70 -9.49
C PHE A 92 -10.87 -24.35 -8.14
N ILE A 93 -9.88 -24.98 -7.56
CA ILE A 93 -9.87 -25.38 -6.15
C ILE A 93 -9.35 -24.19 -5.35
N PHE A 94 -10.02 -23.84 -4.24
CA PHE A 94 -9.57 -22.73 -3.40
C PHE A 94 -9.14 -23.26 -2.04
N ALA A 95 -7.93 -22.88 -1.63
CA ALA A 95 -7.38 -23.20 -0.31
C ALA A 95 -7.12 -21.88 0.46
N TYR A 96 -7.71 -21.77 1.63
CA TYR A 96 -7.54 -20.63 2.53
C TYR A 96 -6.90 -21.13 3.82
N GLN A 97 -5.74 -20.58 4.18
CA GLN A 97 -5.00 -21.03 5.35
C GLN A 97 -4.85 -19.93 6.38
N ASP A 98 -5.25 -20.21 7.64
CA ASP A 98 -4.80 -19.42 8.79
C ASP A 98 -3.29 -19.61 8.93
N VAL A 99 -2.52 -18.51 8.93
CA VAL A 99 -1.07 -18.61 9.10
C VAL A 99 -0.69 -19.07 10.50
N ARG A 100 0.53 -19.51 10.67
CA ARG A 100 1.10 -19.98 11.93
C ARG A 100 0.79 -19.04 13.10
N GLY A 101 0.28 -19.60 14.19
CA GLY A 101 -0.07 -18.85 15.40
C GLY A 101 -1.31 -17.96 15.29
N ARG A 102 -2.08 -18.07 14.21
CA ARG A 102 -3.35 -17.32 14.06
C ARG A 102 -4.55 -18.26 14.04
N PHE A 103 -5.64 -17.80 14.64
CA PHE A 103 -6.95 -18.46 14.73
C PHE A 103 -6.86 -19.97 15.00
N MET A 104 -7.20 -20.84 14.06
CA MET A 104 -7.24 -22.28 14.26
C MET A 104 -5.92 -22.99 13.93
N SER A 105 -4.88 -22.24 13.59
CA SER A 105 -3.52 -22.76 13.39
C SER A 105 -2.69 -22.76 14.67
N GLU A 106 -1.85 -23.77 14.81
CA GLU A 106 -0.87 -23.91 15.89
C GLU A 106 0.38 -23.06 15.67
N GLY A 107 1.24 -23.03 16.68
CA GLY A 107 2.52 -22.33 16.67
C GLY A 107 2.43 -20.89 17.18
N GLU A 108 3.52 -20.16 17.04
CA GLU A 108 3.65 -18.77 17.45
C GLU A 108 3.53 -17.84 16.26
N PHE A 109 2.72 -16.79 16.40
CA PHE A 109 2.63 -15.72 15.43
C PHE A 109 3.77 -14.71 15.63
N VAL A 110 4.48 -14.41 14.55
CA VAL A 110 5.51 -13.38 14.52
C VAL A 110 5.17 -12.42 13.39
N ASN A 111 5.04 -11.13 13.72
CA ASN A 111 4.78 -10.10 12.71
C ASN A 111 5.93 -10.03 11.71
N MET A 112 5.60 -10.06 10.41
CA MET A 112 6.62 -10.04 9.34
C MET A 112 7.77 -10.99 9.66
N ARG A 113 7.43 -12.27 9.93
CA ARG A 113 8.42 -13.27 10.34
C ARG A 113 9.67 -13.21 9.48
N PRO A 114 10.87 -13.05 10.09
CA PRO A 114 12.12 -13.01 9.34
C PRO A 114 12.31 -14.20 8.43
N GLN A 115 12.73 -13.94 7.19
CA GLN A 115 13.08 -14.99 6.23
C GLN A 115 14.42 -15.62 6.59
N ILE A 116 14.48 -16.94 6.63
CA ILE A 116 15.72 -17.71 6.88
C ILE A 116 16.40 -17.98 5.56
N ALA A 117 17.54 -17.33 5.33
CA ALA A 117 18.28 -17.44 4.06
C ALA A 117 18.81 -18.86 3.78
N VAL A 118 19.19 -19.58 4.82
CA VAL A 118 19.70 -20.98 4.72
C VAL A 118 19.07 -21.81 5.83
N LYS A 119 18.13 -22.65 5.46
CA LYS A 119 17.47 -23.59 6.38
C LYS A 119 18.33 -24.83 6.57
N LYS A 120 18.70 -25.15 7.81
CA LYS A 120 19.59 -26.27 8.18
C LYS A 120 18.83 -27.50 8.68
N GLY A 121 17.58 -27.34 9.07
CA GLY A 121 16.77 -28.42 9.61
C GLY A 121 15.28 -28.12 9.65
N PRO A 122 14.47 -29.09 10.09
CA PRO A 122 13.01 -28.94 10.11
C PRO A 122 12.51 -27.91 11.12
N GLN A 123 13.35 -27.45 12.06
CA GLN A 123 12.99 -26.39 12.99
C GLN A 123 13.20 -24.98 12.43
N ASP A 124 13.89 -24.86 11.29
CA ASP A 124 14.10 -23.58 10.61
C ASP A 124 12.86 -23.26 9.76
N VAL A 125 11.87 -22.67 10.41
CA VAL A 125 10.58 -22.36 9.79
C VAL A 125 10.40 -20.87 9.57
N ASP A 126 9.91 -20.53 8.39
CA ASP A 126 9.50 -19.19 7.97
C ASP A 126 8.28 -19.28 7.05
N GLU A 127 7.82 -18.16 6.51
CA GLU A 127 6.62 -18.15 5.68
C GLU A 127 6.81 -18.87 4.33
N SER A 128 8.04 -18.89 3.79
CA SER A 128 8.31 -19.67 2.57
C SER A 128 8.27 -21.16 2.83
N SER A 129 8.79 -21.64 3.95
CA SER A 129 8.75 -23.06 4.31
C SER A 129 7.34 -23.55 4.63
N ASP A 130 6.55 -22.74 5.35
CA ASP A 130 5.15 -23.08 5.62
C ASP A 130 4.31 -23.10 4.33
N THR A 131 4.59 -22.20 3.38
CA THR A 131 3.97 -22.21 2.06
C THR A 131 4.36 -23.45 1.26
N TYR A 132 5.64 -23.81 1.28
CA TYR A 132 6.15 -25.00 0.61
C TYR A 132 5.45 -26.27 1.12
N ASP A 133 5.45 -26.48 2.43
CA ASP A 133 4.85 -27.66 3.07
C ASP A 133 3.33 -27.72 2.84
N THR A 134 2.66 -26.59 2.86
CA THR A 134 1.22 -26.48 2.54
C THR A 134 0.95 -26.90 1.11
N ILE A 135 1.70 -26.40 0.14
CA ILE A 135 1.52 -26.74 -1.28
C ILE A 135 1.83 -28.22 -1.52
N ASP A 136 2.92 -28.74 -0.93
CA ASP A 136 3.29 -30.17 -1.04
C ASP A 136 2.15 -31.07 -0.55
N TRP A 137 1.56 -30.73 0.60
CA TRP A 137 0.42 -31.45 1.14
C TRP A 137 -0.82 -31.37 0.23
N LEU A 138 -1.16 -30.15 -0.23
CA LEU A 138 -2.35 -29.91 -1.06
C LEU A 138 -2.32 -30.70 -2.36
N VAL A 139 -1.20 -30.69 -3.09
CA VAL A 139 -1.11 -31.41 -4.37
C VAL A 139 -1.13 -32.93 -4.22
N LYS A 140 -0.71 -33.45 -3.05
CA LYS A 140 -0.72 -34.89 -2.75
C LYS A 140 -2.07 -35.38 -2.23
N ASN A 141 -2.84 -34.55 -1.53
CA ASN A 141 -4.00 -35.00 -0.75
C ASN A 141 -5.35 -34.49 -1.23
N VAL A 142 -5.39 -33.33 -1.90
CA VAL A 142 -6.66 -32.81 -2.42
C VAL A 142 -7.00 -33.54 -3.73
N PRO A 143 -8.13 -34.24 -3.82
CA PRO A 143 -8.48 -34.97 -5.02
C PRO A 143 -8.77 -34.06 -6.19
N ASN A 144 -8.62 -34.57 -7.40
CA ASN A 144 -8.98 -33.90 -8.64
C ASN A 144 -8.23 -32.57 -8.90
N ASN A 145 -7.03 -32.40 -8.31
CA ASN A 145 -6.15 -31.30 -8.65
C ASN A 145 -5.25 -31.63 -9.86
N ASN A 146 -4.85 -30.62 -10.63
CA ASN A 146 -4.00 -30.78 -11.81
C ASN A 146 -2.50 -30.64 -11.52
N GLY A 147 -2.09 -30.58 -10.26
CA GLY A 147 -0.70 -30.43 -9.82
C GLY A 147 -0.14 -29.00 -9.97
N LYS A 148 -0.96 -28.02 -10.31
CA LYS A 148 -0.54 -26.61 -10.44
C LYS A 148 -1.22 -25.75 -9.36
N VAL A 149 -0.44 -24.87 -8.75
CA VAL A 149 -0.87 -23.95 -7.71
C VAL A 149 -0.63 -22.52 -8.15
N GLY A 150 -1.61 -21.65 -7.94
CA GLY A 150 -1.50 -20.21 -7.94
C GLY A 150 -1.62 -19.67 -6.52
N MET A 151 -0.99 -18.55 -6.24
CA MET A 151 -1.08 -17.88 -4.94
C MET A 151 -1.37 -16.40 -5.12
N TRP A 152 -2.25 -15.85 -4.30
CA TRP A 152 -2.55 -14.42 -4.31
C TRP A 152 -2.82 -13.92 -2.89
N GLY A 153 -2.76 -12.61 -2.70
CA GLY A 153 -3.11 -11.98 -1.45
C GLY A 153 -2.85 -10.48 -1.50
N ILE A 154 -3.62 -9.72 -0.74
CA ILE A 154 -3.54 -8.26 -0.66
C ILE A 154 -3.02 -7.87 0.72
N SER A 155 -2.06 -6.91 0.81
CA SER A 155 -1.56 -6.41 2.10
C SER A 155 -0.75 -7.49 2.84
N TYR A 156 -1.05 -7.81 4.07
CA TYR A 156 -0.42 -8.92 4.79
C TYR A 156 -0.48 -10.26 4.02
N PRO A 157 -1.64 -10.70 3.45
CA PRO A 157 -1.67 -11.82 2.51
C PRO A 157 -0.77 -11.64 1.28
N GLY A 158 -0.55 -10.40 0.84
CA GLY A 158 0.45 -10.04 -0.17
C GLY A 158 1.88 -10.33 0.27
N PHE A 159 2.23 -10.02 1.52
CA PHE A 159 3.51 -10.42 2.13
C PHE A 159 3.67 -11.94 2.12
N TYR A 160 2.66 -12.72 2.57
CA TYR A 160 2.75 -14.18 2.52
C TYR A 160 2.90 -14.71 1.10
N THR A 161 2.29 -14.06 0.13
CA THR A 161 2.44 -14.40 -1.28
C THR A 161 3.85 -14.10 -1.78
N ALA A 162 4.41 -12.93 -1.44
CA ALA A 162 5.80 -12.57 -1.77
C ALA A 162 6.83 -13.47 -1.06
N ALA A 163 6.60 -13.83 0.20
CA ALA A 163 7.43 -14.82 0.90
C ALA A 163 7.32 -16.22 0.27
N GLY A 164 6.12 -16.58 -0.20
CA GLY A 164 5.84 -17.89 -0.80
C GLY A 164 6.53 -18.15 -2.15
N VAL A 165 6.96 -17.10 -2.86
CA VAL A 165 7.73 -17.26 -4.11
C VAL A 165 9.24 -17.47 -3.86
N ILE A 166 9.71 -17.28 -2.62
CA ILE A 166 11.09 -17.55 -2.21
C ILE A 166 11.22 -19.05 -1.95
N ASP A 167 12.21 -19.70 -2.57
CA ASP A 167 12.41 -21.16 -2.50
C ASP A 167 11.13 -21.96 -2.82
N ALA A 168 10.38 -21.48 -3.80
CA ALA A 168 9.03 -21.92 -4.12
C ALA A 168 8.93 -23.43 -4.43
N HIS A 169 7.85 -24.05 -3.97
CA HIS A 169 7.50 -25.41 -4.35
C HIS A 169 7.32 -25.53 -5.87
N PRO A 170 7.79 -26.61 -6.53
CA PRO A 170 7.72 -26.75 -7.99
C PRO A 170 6.31 -26.68 -8.58
N ALA A 171 5.27 -26.99 -7.79
CA ALA A 171 3.88 -26.86 -8.19
C ALA A 171 3.38 -25.40 -8.22
N LEU A 172 4.02 -24.45 -7.53
CA LEU A 172 3.67 -23.03 -7.59
C LEU A 172 4.08 -22.48 -8.96
N LYS A 173 3.10 -22.21 -9.82
CA LYS A 173 3.32 -21.77 -11.20
C LYS A 173 3.11 -20.27 -11.38
N ALA A 174 2.22 -19.67 -10.61
CA ALA A 174 1.87 -18.27 -10.69
C ALA A 174 1.63 -17.69 -9.30
N ALA A 175 2.05 -16.46 -9.06
CA ALA A 175 1.80 -15.76 -7.81
C ALA A 175 1.50 -14.28 -8.09
N SER A 176 0.54 -13.73 -7.35
CA SER A 176 0.23 -12.30 -7.40
C SER A 176 0.30 -11.68 -6.00
N PRO A 177 1.50 -11.26 -5.56
CA PRO A 177 1.62 -10.40 -4.38
C PRO A 177 1.02 -9.03 -4.71
N GLN A 178 -0.04 -8.67 -3.99
CA GLN A 178 -0.81 -7.44 -4.23
C GLN A 178 -0.65 -6.53 -3.01
N ALA A 179 -0.14 -5.31 -3.23
CA ALA A 179 0.29 -4.42 -2.16
C ALA A 179 1.03 -5.21 -1.05
N PRO A 180 2.09 -5.96 -1.39
CA PRO A 180 2.79 -6.77 -0.40
C PRO A 180 3.63 -5.89 0.51
N ILE A 181 3.59 -6.14 1.81
CA ILE A 181 4.52 -5.51 2.75
C ILE A 181 5.93 -6.03 2.50
N ASN A 182 6.92 -5.15 2.49
CA ASN A 182 8.34 -5.50 2.39
C ASN A 182 9.17 -5.00 3.56
N ASP A 183 8.90 -3.77 4.04
CA ASP A 183 9.71 -3.12 5.06
C ASP A 183 8.89 -2.09 5.85
N TRP A 184 8.52 -2.45 7.06
CA TRP A 184 7.71 -1.62 7.96
C TRP A 184 8.44 -0.44 8.60
N PHE A 185 9.74 -0.27 8.36
CA PHE A 185 10.49 0.89 8.84
C PHE A 185 10.73 1.94 7.75
N ILE A 186 10.88 1.49 6.50
CA ILE A 186 11.26 2.37 5.40
C ILE A 186 10.07 2.93 4.65
N GLY A 187 9.01 2.10 4.39
CA GLY A 187 7.99 2.62 3.48
C GLY A 187 6.65 1.91 3.42
N ASP A 188 6.41 0.88 4.25
CA ASP A 188 5.14 0.18 4.29
C ASP A 188 4.42 0.41 5.61
N ASP A 189 3.08 0.47 5.61
CA ASP A 189 2.14 0.54 6.72
C ASP A 189 2.50 1.58 7.80
N PHE A 190 3.49 1.26 8.66
CA PHE A 190 3.64 1.91 9.97
C PHE A 190 4.72 2.97 10.00
N HIS A 191 5.74 2.87 9.17
CA HIS A 191 6.73 3.94 9.08
C HIS A 191 7.09 4.27 7.63
N HIS A 192 7.29 5.56 7.38
CA HIS A 192 7.88 6.07 6.15
C HIS A 192 9.14 6.86 6.50
N ASN A 193 10.29 6.36 6.06
CA ASN A 193 11.60 6.95 6.33
C ASN A 193 11.81 7.29 7.83
N GLY A 194 11.36 6.38 8.71
CA GLY A 194 11.46 6.51 10.15
C GLY A 194 10.42 7.42 10.83
N THR A 195 9.47 8.00 10.10
CA THR A 195 8.31 8.68 10.66
C THR A 195 7.17 7.69 10.88
N LEU A 196 6.45 7.76 12.00
CA LEU A 196 5.38 6.83 12.36
C LEU A 196 4.04 7.29 11.75
N TYR A 197 3.36 6.40 11.02
CA TYR A 197 1.99 6.60 10.54
C TYR A 197 1.00 6.29 11.66
N LEU A 198 0.83 7.28 12.52
CA LEU A 198 0.26 7.15 13.86
C LEU A 198 -1.18 6.62 13.89
N PRO A 199 -2.16 7.15 13.16
CA PRO A 199 -3.54 6.67 13.23
C PRO A 199 -3.70 5.26 12.66
N HIS A 200 -2.92 4.95 11.61
CA HIS A 200 -2.96 3.63 10.97
C HIS A 200 -2.44 2.56 11.93
N MET A 201 -1.25 2.76 12.47
CA MET A 201 -0.65 1.88 13.47
C MET A 201 -1.55 1.71 14.69
N PHE A 202 -2.05 2.80 15.27
CA PHE A 202 -2.90 2.76 16.45
C PHE A 202 -4.19 1.95 16.20
N ARG A 203 -4.87 2.21 15.07
CA ARG A 203 -6.09 1.49 14.71
C ARG A 203 -5.84 0.01 14.46
N PHE A 204 -4.78 -0.31 13.74
CA PHE A 204 -4.44 -1.69 13.39
C PHE A 204 -4.17 -2.51 14.66
N PHE A 205 -3.27 -2.04 15.52
CA PHE A 205 -2.87 -2.78 16.73
C PHE A 205 -3.90 -2.73 17.86
N SER A 206 -4.87 -1.82 17.82
CA SER A 206 -6.01 -1.87 18.75
C SER A 206 -6.85 -3.16 18.61
N GLY A 207 -6.82 -3.82 17.46
CA GLY A 207 -7.56 -5.06 17.18
C GLY A 207 -6.71 -6.23 16.72
N PHE A 208 -5.39 -6.05 16.58
CA PHE A 208 -4.49 -7.05 16.01
C PHE A 208 -3.25 -7.25 16.90
N GLY A 209 -2.69 -8.45 16.88
CA GLY A 209 -1.41 -8.71 17.57
C GLY A 209 -1.51 -9.03 19.05
N HIS A 210 -2.72 -9.13 19.62
CA HIS A 210 -2.92 -9.57 21.01
C HIS A 210 -2.45 -11.02 21.19
N PRO A 211 -1.88 -11.36 22.37
CA PRO A 211 -1.40 -12.70 22.66
C PRO A 211 -2.49 -13.76 22.54
N ARG A 212 -2.12 -14.90 22.01
CA ARG A 212 -3.03 -16.01 21.80
C ARG A 212 -2.32 -17.34 22.08
N PRO A 213 -2.56 -17.92 23.26
CA PRO A 213 -1.81 -19.07 23.75
C PRO A 213 -2.13 -20.39 23.02
N GLN A 214 -3.29 -20.48 22.37
CA GLN A 214 -3.76 -21.69 21.69
C GLN A 214 -4.69 -21.38 20.52
N PRO A 215 -4.94 -22.33 19.61
CA PRO A 215 -5.93 -22.19 18.56
C PRO A 215 -7.30 -21.75 19.09
N THR A 216 -7.86 -20.69 18.51
CA THR A 216 -9.09 -20.05 19.00
C THR A 216 -9.84 -19.45 17.82
N LEU A 217 -11.16 -19.61 17.80
CA LEU A 217 -12.02 -18.95 16.83
C LEU A 217 -11.94 -17.41 16.96
N PRO A 218 -12.16 -16.67 15.89
CA PRO A 218 -12.24 -15.22 15.98
C PRO A 218 -13.34 -14.79 16.94
N PRO A 219 -13.16 -13.66 17.65
CA PRO A 219 -14.21 -13.11 18.48
C PRO A 219 -15.43 -12.72 17.62
N PRO A 220 -16.62 -12.69 18.18
CA PRO A 220 -17.81 -12.25 17.45
C PRO A 220 -17.63 -10.86 16.82
N ALA A 221 -18.21 -10.66 15.64
CA ALA A 221 -18.14 -9.37 14.96
C ALA A 221 -18.65 -8.24 15.88
N GLY A 222 -17.91 -7.14 15.95
CA GLY A 222 -18.25 -5.99 16.80
C GLY A 222 -17.79 -6.07 18.26
N SER A 223 -17.18 -7.18 18.69
CA SER A 223 -16.67 -7.35 20.07
C SER A 223 -15.21 -6.91 20.25
N GLN A 224 -14.56 -6.36 19.22
CA GLN A 224 -13.16 -5.95 19.31
C GLN A 224 -13.00 -4.73 20.23
N PRO A 225 -12.12 -4.80 21.24
CA PRO A 225 -11.77 -3.63 22.05
C PRO A 225 -11.01 -2.61 21.19
N GLY A 226 -11.26 -1.32 21.43
CA GLY A 226 -10.34 -0.27 20.97
C GLY A 226 -10.65 0.39 19.64
N ALA A 227 -11.88 0.26 19.11
CA ALA A 227 -12.28 1.13 18.01
C ALA A 227 -12.12 2.60 18.41
N LEU A 228 -11.38 3.38 17.62
CA LEU A 228 -11.29 4.83 17.78
C LEU A 228 -12.70 5.39 17.68
N THR A 229 -13.28 5.78 18.82
CA THR A 229 -14.63 6.38 18.87
C THR A 229 -14.59 7.89 18.59
N ALA A 230 -13.39 8.47 18.56
CA ALA A 230 -13.19 9.88 18.25
C ALA A 230 -13.55 10.16 16.78
N GLN A 231 -14.41 11.14 16.55
CA GLN A 231 -14.74 11.61 15.21
C GLN A 231 -13.65 12.53 14.65
N ASP A 232 -12.89 13.21 15.53
CA ASP A 232 -11.78 14.09 15.22
C ASP A 232 -10.47 13.47 15.67
N GLY A 233 -9.78 12.81 14.76
CA GLY A 233 -8.46 12.21 15.00
C GLY A 233 -7.38 13.24 15.28
N TYR A 234 -7.45 14.43 14.67
CA TYR A 234 -6.48 15.49 14.94
C TYR A 234 -6.48 15.87 16.42
N SER A 235 -7.64 16.23 16.97
CA SER A 235 -7.78 16.56 18.39
C SER A 235 -7.47 15.37 19.29
N PHE A 236 -7.88 14.17 18.90
CA PHE A 236 -7.61 12.94 19.68
C PHE A 236 -6.11 12.71 19.86
N PHE A 237 -5.36 12.64 18.75
CA PHE A 237 -3.92 12.35 18.80
C PHE A 237 -3.11 13.53 19.36
N LEU A 238 -3.57 14.77 19.19
CA LEU A 238 -2.94 15.93 19.82
C LEU A 238 -3.06 15.86 21.35
N ASN A 239 -4.25 15.52 21.86
CA ASN A 239 -4.52 15.35 23.28
C ASN A 239 -3.90 14.05 23.87
N LEU A 240 -3.64 13.06 23.05
CA LEU A 240 -2.87 11.88 23.44
C LEU A 240 -1.49 12.30 23.96
N GLY A 241 -0.87 13.30 23.33
CA GLY A 241 0.41 13.87 23.71
C GLY A 241 1.59 13.03 23.25
N SER A 242 2.35 12.47 24.16
CA SER A 242 3.50 11.58 23.88
C SER A 242 3.05 10.20 23.39
N LEU A 243 3.86 9.57 22.50
CA LEU A 243 3.63 8.20 22.03
C LEU A 243 3.66 7.16 23.19
N ALA A 244 4.40 7.42 24.25
CA ALA A 244 4.41 6.57 25.47
C ALA A 244 2.99 6.36 26.04
N ASN A 245 2.12 7.35 25.91
CA ASN A 245 0.73 7.28 26.37
C ASN A 245 -0.13 6.25 25.61
N ILE A 246 0.30 5.78 24.45
CA ILE A 246 -0.40 4.72 23.69
C ILE A 246 -0.41 3.44 24.52
N ASN A 247 0.75 3.02 24.99
CA ASN A 247 0.83 1.81 25.83
C ASN A 247 0.17 2.02 27.20
N GLU A 248 0.45 3.15 27.84
CA GLU A 248 -0.07 3.44 29.16
C GLU A 248 -1.61 3.47 29.22
N LYS A 249 -2.26 4.13 28.25
CA LYS A 249 -3.69 4.37 28.27
C LYS A 249 -4.52 3.34 27.48
N TYR A 250 -3.97 2.78 26.41
CA TYR A 250 -4.72 1.97 25.45
C TYR A 250 -4.24 0.54 25.33
N PHE A 251 -2.94 0.29 25.05
CA PHE A 251 -2.44 -1.05 24.79
C PHE A 251 -2.11 -1.84 26.06
N LYS A 252 -1.78 -1.17 27.15
CA LYS A 252 -1.60 -1.78 28.50
C LYS A 252 -0.71 -3.01 28.51
N ASN A 253 0.35 -3.01 27.71
CA ASN A 253 1.29 -4.13 27.49
C ASN A 253 0.66 -5.39 26.88
N ASP A 254 -0.53 -5.29 26.29
CA ASP A 254 -1.21 -6.42 25.63
C ASP A 254 -0.94 -6.49 24.11
N VAL A 255 -0.03 -5.65 23.61
CA VAL A 255 0.41 -5.63 22.21
C VAL A 255 1.93 -5.76 22.16
N PRO A 256 2.47 -7.00 22.14
CA PRO A 256 3.93 -7.23 22.19
C PRO A 256 4.69 -6.48 21.09
N PHE A 257 4.14 -6.45 19.88
CA PHE A 257 4.77 -5.76 18.75
C PHE A 257 4.93 -4.25 18.96
N TRP A 258 4.02 -3.60 19.70
CA TRP A 258 4.21 -2.19 20.07
C TRP A 258 5.46 -2.01 20.94
N THR A 259 5.64 -2.89 21.94
CA THR A 259 6.82 -2.87 22.81
C THR A 259 8.10 -3.10 21.98
N GLU A 260 8.11 -4.14 21.14
CA GLU A 260 9.23 -4.43 20.24
C GLU A 260 9.56 -3.22 19.35
N MET A 261 8.55 -2.60 18.74
CA MET A 261 8.73 -1.43 17.87
C MET A 261 9.33 -0.23 18.61
N THR A 262 8.92 0.03 19.86
CA THR A 262 9.45 1.14 20.67
C THR A 262 10.86 0.87 21.19
N GLU A 263 11.24 -0.38 21.42
CA GLU A 263 12.59 -0.80 21.77
C GLU A 263 13.55 -0.73 20.56
N HIS A 264 13.03 -0.82 19.34
CA HIS A 264 13.78 -0.79 18.07
C HIS A 264 13.51 0.51 17.28
N ALA A 265 13.75 1.65 17.92
CA ALA A 265 13.47 2.98 17.35
C ALA A 265 14.34 3.34 16.11
N ASN A 266 15.36 2.55 15.79
CA ASN A 266 16.25 2.72 14.65
C ASN A 266 16.18 1.49 13.75
N TYR A 267 16.62 1.63 12.48
CA TYR A 267 16.71 0.51 11.53
C TYR A 267 17.86 -0.43 11.88
N ASP A 268 17.70 -1.15 12.98
CA ASP A 268 18.64 -2.14 13.50
C ASP A 268 18.39 -3.55 12.93
N GLU A 269 19.02 -4.57 13.53
CA GLU A 269 18.90 -5.96 13.11
C GLU A 269 17.46 -6.49 13.18
N TYR A 270 16.64 -5.97 14.09
CA TYR A 270 15.23 -6.36 14.22
C TYR A 270 14.43 -6.04 12.95
N TRP A 271 14.53 -4.81 12.43
CA TRP A 271 13.89 -4.39 11.19
C TRP A 271 14.55 -5.00 9.97
N GLN A 272 15.89 -5.01 9.93
CA GLN A 272 16.67 -5.55 8.81
C GLN A 272 16.39 -7.04 8.56
N ALA A 273 16.11 -7.82 9.62
CA ALA A 273 15.74 -9.22 9.50
C ALA A 273 14.34 -9.41 8.87
N ARG A 274 13.47 -8.40 8.97
CA ARG A 274 12.11 -8.38 8.42
C ARG A 274 12.03 -7.79 7.01
N ASP A 275 13.12 -7.26 6.48
CA ASP A 275 13.21 -6.76 5.11
C ASP A 275 13.20 -7.92 4.11
N LEU A 276 12.03 -8.17 3.52
CA LEU A 276 11.82 -9.28 2.59
C LEU A 276 12.59 -9.10 1.27
N ARG A 277 12.87 -7.85 0.86
CA ARG A 277 13.52 -7.50 -0.42
C ARG A 277 14.84 -8.24 -0.63
N ARG A 278 15.62 -8.44 0.44
CA ARG A 278 16.92 -9.13 0.42
C ARG A 278 16.86 -10.59 -0.03
N HIS A 279 15.65 -11.18 0.03
CA HIS A 279 15.41 -12.60 -0.23
C HIS A 279 14.70 -12.85 -1.56
N LEU A 280 14.22 -11.82 -2.25
CA LEU A 280 13.55 -11.91 -3.56
C LEU A 280 14.57 -12.17 -4.68
N LYS A 281 15.10 -13.39 -4.73
CA LYS A 281 16.12 -13.81 -5.70
C LYS A 281 15.85 -15.23 -6.18
N ASN A 282 16.31 -15.54 -7.41
CA ASN A 282 16.13 -16.84 -8.05
C ASN A 282 14.65 -17.29 -8.13
N ILE A 283 13.75 -16.34 -8.34
CA ILE A 283 12.31 -16.56 -8.39
C ILE A 283 11.98 -17.43 -9.62
N LYS A 284 11.16 -18.45 -9.42
CA LYS A 284 10.81 -19.47 -10.43
C LYS A 284 9.37 -19.35 -10.96
N PRO A 285 8.34 -19.15 -10.10
CA PRO A 285 6.99 -18.97 -10.60
C PRO A 285 6.87 -17.65 -11.38
N ALA A 286 5.86 -17.56 -12.26
CA ALA A 286 5.47 -16.29 -12.84
C ALA A 286 4.89 -15.40 -11.72
N VAL A 287 5.35 -14.15 -11.65
CA VAL A 287 4.92 -13.19 -10.64
C VAL A 287 4.22 -12.02 -11.31
N MET A 288 3.06 -11.63 -10.78
CA MET A 288 2.36 -10.41 -11.14
C MET A 288 2.17 -9.57 -9.87
N THR A 289 3.05 -8.60 -9.68
CA THR A 289 2.97 -7.68 -8.54
C THR A 289 1.97 -6.57 -8.85
N VAL A 290 1.03 -6.34 -7.93
CA VAL A 290 -0.06 -5.36 -8.11
C VAL A 290 -0.02 -4.32 -7.03
N GLY A 291 -0.26 -3.05 -7.39
CA GLY A 291 -0.37 -1.96 -6.43
C GLY A 291 -1.25 -0.83 -6.95
N GLY A 292 -1.54 0.12 -6.07
CA GLY A 292 -2.28 1.33 -6.39
C GLY A 292 -1.38 2.56 -6.30
N TRP A 293 -1.48 3.48 -7.27
CA TRP A 293 -0.75 4.76 -7.19
C TRP A 293 -1.10 5.58 -5.95
N PHE A 294 -2.31 5.41 -5.45
CA PHE A 294 -2.83 6.10 -4.26
C PHE A 294 -3.02 5.15 -3.07
N ASP A 295 -2.19 4.09 -3.01
CA ASP A 295 -2.11 3.22 -1.85
C ASP A 295 -1.33 3.94 -0.74
N ALA A 296 -1.98 4.16 0.40
CA ALA A 296 -1.43 4.85 1.55
C ALA A 296 -0.73 3.90 2.54
N GLU A 297 -0.74 2.59 2.26
CA GLU A 297 -0.23 1.54 3.14
C GLU A 297 1.01 0.87 2.52
N ASP A 298 0.88 0.20 1.36
CA ASP A 298 1.92 -0.69 0.83
C ASP A 298 2.33 -0.38 -0.63
N LEU A 299 2.30 0.89 -1.04
CA LEU A 299 2.81 1.31 -2.35
C LEU A 299 4.31 1.00 -2.50
N PHE A 300 5.08 1.22 -1.43
CA PHE A 300 6.51 0.94 -1.40
C PHE A 300 6.77 -0.55 -1.65
N GLY A 301 6.06 -1.43 -0.95
CA GLY A 301 6.21 -2.87 -1.07
C GLY A 301 5.86 -3.39 -2.45
N ALA A 302 4.79 -2.90 -3.08
CA ALA A 302 4.43 -3.27 -4.44
C ALA A 302 5.55 -2.93 -5.45
N LEU A 303 6.02 -1.68 -5.44
CA LEU A 303 7.09 -1.22 -6.33
C LEU A 303 8.40 -1.94 -6.10
N ASN A 304 8.77 -2.17 -4.83
CA ASN A 304 10.06 -2.78 -4.51
C ASN A 304 10.05 -4.31 -4.68
N THR A 305 8.92 -5.00 -4.50
CA THR A 305 8.81 -6.41 -4.87
C THR A 305 9.14 -6.62 -6.34
N TYR A 306 8.53 -5.85 -7.22
CA TYR A 306 8.80 -5.91 -8.66
C TYR A 306 10.28 -5.60 -8.95
N LYS A 307 10.80 -4.45 -8.48
CA LYS A 307 12.17 -4.00 -8.74
C LYS A 307 13.22 -4.99 -8.25
N GLU A 308 13.02 -5.60 -7.09
CA GLU A 308 13.97 -6.56 -6.53
C GLU A 308 13.96 -7.90 -7.27
N ILE A 309 12.80 -8.37 -7.74
CA ILE A 309 12.73 -9.55 -8.60
C ILE A 309 13.45 -9.30 -9.92
N GLU A 310 13.22 -8.15 -10.58
CA GLU A 310 13.93 -7.76 -11.79
C GLU A 310 15.44 -7.77 -11.60
N ARG A 311 15.90 -7.15 -10.51
CA ARG A 311 17.33 -7.02 -10.22
C ARG A 311 18.00 -8.37 -9.91
N ASN A 312 17.33 -9.25 -9.16
CA ASN A 312 17.95 -10.43 -8.55
C ASN A 312 17.52 -11.76 -9.19
N SER A 313 16.60 -11.73 -10.15
CA SER A 313 16.08 -12.91 -10.85
C SER A 313 15.99 -12.69 -12.36
N PRO A 314 17.13 -12.41 -13.03
CA PRO A 314 17.11 -12.15 -14.48
C PRO A 314 16.40 -13.25 -15.26
N GLY A 315 15.44 -12.88 -16.10
CA GLY A 315 14.66 -13.80 -16.91
C GLY A 315 13.49 -14.47 -16.18
N ALA A 316 13.16 -14.03 -14.95
CA ALA A 316 11.89 -14.40 -14.33
C ALA A 316 10.71 -13.78 -15.13
N ASN A 317 9.59 -14.50 -15.17
CA ASN A 317 8.35 -13.87 -15.65
C ASN A 317 7.80 -12.99 -14.52
N ASN A 318 8.06 -11.70 -14.58
CA ASN A 318 7.72 -10.75 -13.54
C ASN A 318 7.02 -9.54 -14.17
N THR A 319 5.77 -9.30 -13.82
CA THR A 319 4.94 -8.23 -14.37
C THR A 319 4.53 -7.29 -13.24
N LEU A 320 4.65 -5.98 -13.46
CA LEU A 320 4.10 -4.94 -12.59
C LEU A 320 2.73 -4.48 -13.09
N VAL A 321 1.74 -4.38 -12.22
CA VAL A 321 0.45 -3.76 -12.52
C VAL A 321 0.17 -2.66 -11.52
N MET A 322 0.02 -1.41 -12.02
CA MET A 322 -0.26 -0.26 -11.16
C MET A 322 -1.49 0.49 -11.70
N GLY A 323 -2.53 0.59 -10.87
CA GLY A 323 -3.72 1.36 -11.20
C GLY A 323 -3.90 2.58 -10.29
N PRO A 324 -4.92 3.43 -10.54
CA PRO A 324 -5.17 4.64 -9.76
C PRO A 324 -5.94 4.34 -8.47
N TRP A 325 -5.52 3.31 -7.74
CA TRP A 325 -6.27 2.71 -6.64
C TRP A 325 -5.72 3.10 -5.28
N PHE A 326 -6.63 3.14 -4.30
CA PHE A 326 -6.28 3.06 -2.88
C PHE A 326 -5.96 1.61 -2.48
N HIS A 327 -5.49 1.38 -1.27
CA HIS A 327 -5.13 0.05 -0.74
C HIS A 327 -6.24 -0.99 -0.93
N GLY A 328 -5.99 -1.99 -1.79
CA GLY A 328 -6.97 -3.03 -2.18
C GLY A 328 -8.13 -2.54 -3.06
N GLY A 329 -8.07 -1.31 -3.59
CA GLY A 329 -9.13 -0.73 -4.41
C GLY A 329 -9.44 -1.53 -5.68
N TRP A 330 -8.46 -2.18 -6.28
CA TRP A 330 -8.62 -3.06 -7.44
C TRP A 330 -9.51 -4.28 -7.20
N SER A 331 -9.66 -4.70 -5.94
CA SER A 331 -10.52 -5.82 -5.54
C SER A 331 -11.86 -5.37 -4.96
N ARG A 332 -11.93 -4.16 -4.36
CA ARG A 332 -13.03 -3.72 -3.50
C ARG A 332 -13.87 -2.57 -4.08
N SER A 333 -13.54 -2.09 -5.28
CA SER A 333 -14.25 -0.99 -5.94
C SER A 333 -14.35 -1.21 -7.45
N ASP A 334 -15.01 -0.29 -8.14
CA ASP A 334 -14.99 -0.21 -9.60
C ASP A 334 -13.70 0.46 -10.11
N GLY A 335 -13.03 1.25 -9.26
CA GLY A 335 -11.78 1.95 -9.59
C GLY A 335 -11.98 3.13 -10.53
N ASP A 336 -13.18 3.68 -10.58
CA ASP A 336 -13.56 4.80 -11.46
C ASP A 336 -13.16 6.15 -10.89
N LYS A 337 -13.02 6.25 -9.54
CA LYS A 337 -12.68 7.49 -8.84
C LYS A 337 -12.03 7.26 -7.49
N LEU A 338 -11.36 8.30 -6.98
CA LEU A 338 -10.92 8.41 -5.58
C LEU A 338 -11.14 9.85 -5.11
N GLY A 339 -11.88 10.02 -4.01
CA GLY A 339 -12.29 11.36 -3.56
C GLY A 339 -13.03 12.12 -4.67
N ASN A 340 -12.52 13.29 -5.03
CA ASN A 340 -13.06 14.14 -6.09
C ASN A 340 -12.39 13.94 -7.46
N VAL A 341 -11.45 13.00 -7.55
CA VAL A 341 -10.72 12.71 -8.80
C VAL A 341 -11.38 11.55 -9.53
N ASP A 342 -11.79 11.78 -10.76
CA ASP A 342 -12.39 10.80 -11.67
C ASP A 342 -11.33 10.25 -12.63
N PHE A 343 -11.30 8.94 -12.82
CA PHE A 343 -10.36 8.25 -13.71
C PHE A 343 -10.98 7.86 -15.06
N GLY A 344 -12.22 8.27 -15.32
CA GLY A 344 -12.90 8.14 -16.62
C GLY A 344 -13.31 6.72 -17.02
N SER A 345 -12.96 5.70 -16.23
CA SER A 345 -13.27 4.30 -16.51
C SER A 345 -13.22 3.42 -15.27
N LYS A 346 -13.89 2.28 -15.32
CA LYS A 346 -13.88 1.28 -14.24
C LYS A 346 -12.57 0.47 -14.26
N THR A 347 -11.48 1.10 -13.84
CA THR A 347 -10.12 0.56 -13.92
C THR A 347 -9.92 -0.73 -13.17
N ALA A 348 -10.60 -0.91 -12.02
CA ALA A 348 -10.52 -2.13 -11.22
C ALA A 348 -11.30 -3.30 -11.84
N VAL A 349 -12.41 -3.02 -12.52
CA VAL A 349 -13.14 -4.04 -13.30
C VAL A 349 -12.28 -4.52 -14.46
N PHE A 350 -11.68 -3.58 -15.20
CA PHE A 350 -10.73 -3.91 -16.27
C PHE A 350 -9.58 -4.80 -15.78
N TYR A 351 -8.98 -4.45 -14.64
CA TYR A 351 -7.90 -5.24 -14.04
C TYR A 351 -8.34 -6.67 -13.75
N ARG A 352 -9.45 -6.85 -13.03
CA ARG A 352 -9.96 -8.20 -12.67
C ARG A 352 -10.30 -9.04 -13.89
N ASP A 353 -10.86 -8.40 -14.94
CA ASP A 353 -11.39 -9.09 -16.11
C ASP A 353 -10.37 -9.37 -17.19
N GLU A 354 -9.47 -8.42 -17.44
CA GLU A 354 -8.55 -8.43 -18.57
C GLU A 354 -7.08 -8.70 -18.19
N ILE A 355 -6.75 -8.62 -16.88
CA ILE A 355 -5.38 -8.81 -16.42
C ILE A 355 -5.30 -9.98 -15.42
N GLU A 356 -5.96 -9.88 -14.26
CA GLU A 356 -5.80 -10.84 -13.16
C GLU A 356 -6.30 -12.24 -13.53
N PHE A 357 -7.56 -12.35 -13.97
CA PHE A 357 -8.13 -13.64 -14.34
C PHE A 357 -7.37 -14.29 -15.52
N PRO A 358 -7.07 -13.59 -16.65
CA PRO A 358 -6.28 -14.13 -17.73
C PRO A 358 -4.87 -14.57 -17.33
N PHE A 359 -4.19 -13.83 -16.43
CA PHE A 359 -2.87 -14.23 -15.93
C PHE A 359 -2.91 -15.62 -15.28
N PHE A 360 -3.78 -15.83 -14.29
CA PHE A 360 -3.86 -17.12 -13.61
C PHE A 360 -4.39 -18.23 -14.53
N ASN A 361 -5.38 -17.92 -15.40
CA ASN A 361 -5.93 -18.89 -16.32
C ASN A 361 -4.88 -19.43 -17.31
N TRP A 362 -4.01 -18.53 -17.79
CA TRP A 362 -2.89 -18.94 -18.65
C TRP A 362 -1.89 -19.83 -17.93
N TRP A 363 -1.35 -19.42 -16.80
CA TRP A 363 -0.31 -20.15 -16.11
C TRP A 363 -0.79 -21.48 -15.51
N LEU A 364 -2.03 -21.54 -15.07
CA LEU A 364 -2.56 -22.68 -14.35
C LEU A 364 -3.35 -23.65 -15.22
N LYS A 365 -4.03 -23.15 -16.25
CA LYS A 365 -4.83 -23.98 -17.17
C LYS A 365 -4.31 -24.01 -18.61
N GLY A 366 -3.40 -23.12 -18.99
CA GLY A 366 -2.89 -22.98 -20.36
C GLY A 366 -3.91 -22.40 -21.33
N LYS A 367 -4.89 -21.63 -20.82
CA LYS A 367 -5.97 -21.05 -21.63
C LYS A 367 -5.80 -19.52 -21.70
N GLY A 368 -5.92 -18.95 -22.92
CA GLY A 368 -6.06 -17.52 -23.15
C GLY A 368 -4.82 -16.70 -22.76
N ASP A 369 -3.69 -16.90 -23.47
CA ASP A 369 -2.46 -16.10 -23.23
C ASP A 369 -2.77 -14.58 -23.28
N PRO A 370 -2.66 -13.86 -22.14
CA PRO A 370 -2.99 -12.43 -22.08
C PRO A 370 -1.91 -11.56 -22.69
N LYS A 371 -0.72 -12.10 -23.01
CA LYS A 371 0.45 -11.36 -23.51
C LYS A 371 0.70 -10.08 -22.70
N LEU A 372 0.75 -10.24 -21.38
CA LEU A 372 0.99 -9.09 -20.49
C LEU A 372 2.34 -8.44 -20.82
N PRO A 373 2.44 -7.10 -20.74
CA PRO A 373 3.73 -6.40 -20.85
C PRO A 373 4.54 -6.61 -19.56
N GLU A 374 5.78 -6.16 -19.58
CA GLU A 374 6.65 -6.09 -18.39
C GLU A 374 6.00 -5.23 -17.28
N ALA A 375 5.45 -4.07 -17.66
CA ALA A 375 4.66 -3.26 -16.75
C ALA A 375 3.35 -2.78 -17.43
N TYR A 376 2.23 -2.94 -16.75
CA TYR A 376 0.92 -2.50 -17.19
C TYR A 376 0.40 -1.46 -16.20
N VAL A 377 0.57 -0.20 -16.52
CA VAL A 377 0.38 0.90 -15.57
C VAL A 377 -0.68 1.89 -16.07
N PHE A 378 -1.40 2.51 -15.15
CA PHE A 378 -2.40 3.53 -15.46
C PHE A 378 -1.78 4.92 -15.32
N GLU A 379 -1.63 5.60 -16.45
CA GLU A 379 -1.16 7.00 -16.51
C GLU A 379 -2.30 7.92 -16.07
N THR A 380 -2.18 8.53 -14.90
CA THR A 380 -3.14 9.51 -14.38
C THR A 380 -3.00 10.86 -15.08
N GLY A 381 -4.04 11.69 -15.06
CA GLY A 381 -4.09 12.97 -15.80
C GLY A 381 -4.56 12.81 -17.24
N THR A 382 -4.08 11.82 -17.99
CA THR A 382 -4.65 11.38 -19.28
C THR A 382 -5.60 10.20 -19.12
N ASN A 383 -5.59 9.55 -17.96
CA ASN A 383 -6.49 8.49 -17.57
C ASN A 383 -6.53 7.31 -18.55
N ARG A 384 -5.37 6.74 -18.85
CA ARG A 384 -5.23 5.63 -19.79
C ARG A 384 -4.25 4.56 -19.33
N TRP A 385 -4.49 3.33 -19.71
CA TRP A 385 -3.57 2.23 -19.50
C TRP A 385 -2.39 2.29 -20.47
N ARG A 386 -1.18 2.08 -19.94
CA ARG A 386 0.08 2.01 -20.67
C ARG A 386 0.66 0.60 -20.57
N ARG A 387 1.21 0.13 -21.67
CA ARG A 387 1.96 -1.14 -21.77
C ARG A 387 3.42 -0.78 -21.95
N GLU A 388 4.23 -1.06 -20.95
CA GLU A 388 5.64 -0.67 -20.92
C GLU A 388 6.54 -1.93 -20.93
N ASP A 389 7.69 -1.84 -21.62
CA ASP A 389 8.68 -2.92 -21.69
C ASP A 389 9.65 -2.93 -20.50
N ALA A 390 9.49 -2.01 -19.58
CA ALA A 390 10.24 -1.91 -18.32
C ALA A 390 9.58 -0.89 -17.40
N TRP A 391 9.84 -0.98 -16.10
CA TRP A 391 9.49 0.08 -15.17
C TRP A 391 10.71 0.47 -14.29
N PRO A 392 11.09 1.77 -14.18
CA PRO A 392 10.52 2.90 -14.94
C PRO A 392 10.65 2.76 -16.45
N PRO A 393 9.80 3.47 -17.25
CA PRO A 393 9.87 3.42 -18.72
C PRO A 393 11.25 3.86 -19.24
N LYS A 394 11.63 3.34 -20.41
CA LYS A 394 12.95 3.65 -21.01
C LYS A 394 13.01 5.03 -21.67
N ASP A 395 11.86 5.64 -21.95
CA ASP A 395 11.71 6.93 -22.62
C ASP A 395 11.67 8.12 -21.65
N VAL A 396 12.15 7.92 -20.41
CA VAL A 396 12.27 8.98 -19.41
C VAL A 396 13.72 9.43 -19.20
N HIS A 397 13.88 10.68 -18.79
CA HIS A 397 15.18 11.23 -18.41
C HIS A 397 15.05 12.05 -17.11
N GLU A 398 16.05 11.97 -16.24
CA GLU A 398 16.06 12.70 -14.99
C GLU A 398 16.12 14.22 -15.23
N ARG A 399 15.23 14.96 -14.58
CA ARG A 399 15.23 16.43 -14.53
C ARG A 399 15.08 16.88 -13.07
N THR A 400 15.54 18.08 -12.79
CA THR A 400 15.51 18.65 -11.44
C THR A 400 14.62 19.87 -11.43
N LEU A 401 13.62 19.86 -10.52
CA LEU A 401 12.78 21.00 -10.18
C LEU A 401 13.37 21.70 -8.97
N TYR A 402 13.83 22.94 -9.13
CA TYR A 402 14.46 23.75 -8.08
C TYR A 402 13.46 24.65 -7.39
N LEU A 403 13.52 24.70 -6.05
CA LEU A 403 12.82 25.64 -5.21
C LEU A 403 13.55 26.99 -5.29
N GLN A 404 12.84 28.05 -5.73
CA GLN A 404 13.43 29.38 -5.96
C GLN A 404 12.78 30.45 -5.08
N ALA A 405 13.31 31.66 -5.14
CA ALA A 405 12.73 32.81 -4.44
C ALA A 405 11.27 33.05 -4.85
N ASP A 406 10.53 33.71 -3.98
CA ASP A 406 9.14 34.15 -4.20
C ASP A 406 8.16 33.03 -4.53
N GLY A 407 8.42 31.81 -4.00
CA GLY A 407 7.58 30.64 -4.22
C GLY A 407 7.59 30.11 -5.66
N LYS A 408 8.63 30.39 -6.43
CA LYS A 408 8.79 29.91 -7.80
C LYS A 408 9.39 28.52 -7.84
N LEU A 409 8.88 27.66 -8.74
CA LEU A 409 9.41 26.34 -9.07
C LEU A 409 9.88 26.33 -10.51
N SER A 410 11.09 25.86 -10.79
CA SER A 410 11.65 25.85 -12.16
C SER A 410 12.61 24.71 -12.40
N PHE A 411 12.75 24.29 -13.66
CA PHE A 411 13.81 23.36 -14.09
C PHE A 411 15.20 24.05 -14.22
N ASP A 412 15.24 25.37 -14.15
CA ASP A 412 16.49 26.13 -14.16
C ASP A 412 17.02 26.27 -12.73
N ALA A 413 18.33 26.11 -12.56
CA ALA A 413 18.95 26.28 -11.25
C ALA A 413 18.83 27.73 -10.76
N PRO A 414 18.63 27.95 -9.44
CA PRO A 414 18.56 29.31 -8.87
C PRO A 414 19.89 30.05 -9.03
N GLN A 415 19.80 31.35 -9.30
CA GLN A 415 20.99 32.22 -9.44
C GLN A 415 21.31 32.94 -8.13
N ASP A 416 20.34 33.03 -7.23
CA ASP A 416 20.46 33.68 -5.91
C ASP A 416 20.93 32.68 -4.84
N LYS A 417 21.40 33.24 -3.73
CA LYS A 417 21.68 32.50 -2.49
C LYS A 417 20.73 33.04 -1.43
N GLY A 418 19.94 32.17 -0.85
CA GLY A 418 18.97 32.59 0.16
C GLY A 418 18.25 31.37 0.73
N PHE A 419 17.24 31.64 1.53
CA PHE A 419 16.38 30.62 2.11
C PHE A 419 14.97 31.18 2.27
N ASP A 420 14.01 30.30 2.38
CA ASP A 420 12.68 30.56 2.90
C ASP A 420 12.58 29.95 4.30
N GLU A 421 11.79 30.55 5.17
CA GLU A 421 11.78 30.23 6.60
C GLU A 421 10.34 30.04 7.08
N TYR A 422 10.11 29.08 7.97
CA TYR A 422 8.85 28.89 8.67
C TYR A 422 9.09 28.39 10.09
N VAL A 423 8.06 28.52 10.94
CA VAL A 423 8.08 27.98 12.31
C VAL A 423 7.27 26.69 12.36
N SER A 424 7.93 25.60 12.73
CA SER A 424 7.27 24.33 13.04
C SER A 424 6.86 24.31 14.51
N ASP A 425 5.55 24.20 14.78
CA ASP A 425 4.98 24.18 16.13
C ASP A 425 4.31 22.83 16.40
N PRO A 426 4.91 21.94 17.22
CA PRO A 426 4.29 20.66 17.56
C PRO A 426 2.95 20.76 18.29
N ALA A 427 2.60 21.93 18.83
CA ALA A 427 1.30 22.17 19.46
C ALA A 427 0.20 22.55 18.44
N LYS A 428 0.58 22.93 17.21
CA LYS A 428 -0.31 23.32 16.11
C LYS A 428 0.16 22.75 14.77
N PRO A 429 0.32 21.41 14.67
CA PRO A 429 0.88 20.80 13.48
C PRO A 429 -0.02 21.00 12.27
N VAL A 430 0.57 20.98 11.06
CA VAL A 430 -0.18 21.05 9.81
C VAL A 430 -1.06 19.81 9.68
N PRO A 431 -2.38 19.95 9.50
CA PRO A 431 -3.26 18.80 9.31
C PRO A 431 -2.98 18.10 7.97
N PHE A 432 -3.30 16.81 7.88
CA PHE A 432 -3.08 16.04 6.65
C PHE A 432 -4.21 16.17 5.63
N ILE A 433 -5.39 16.58 6.08
CA ILE A 433 -6.59 16.82 5.26
C ILE A 433 -7.27 18.15 5.65
N ASN A 434 -8.12 18.62 4.77
CA ASN A 434 -9.03 19.74 5.05
C ASN A 434 -10.31 19.20 5.71
N GLY A 435 -10.41 19.33 7.03
CA GLY A 435 -11.59 18.87 7.79
C GLY A 435 -11.24 17.86 8.88
N GLN A 436 -12.21 17.02 9.24
CA GLN A 436 -12.09 16.06 10.33
C GLN A 436 -12.23 14.64 9.81
N ALA A 437 -11.38 13.76 10.31
CA ALA A 437 -11.51 12.31 10.13
C ALA A 437 -11.04 11.60 11.41
N PRO A 438 -11.58 10.43 11.73
CA PRO A 438 -11.18 9.66 12.91
C PRO A 438 -9.74 9.12 12.82
N GLY A 439 -9.19 8.99 11.60
CA GLY A 439 -7.87 8.44 11.35
C GLY A 439 -7.45 8.62 9.91
N MET A 440 -6.48 7.83 9.44
CA MET A 440 -6.04 7.85 8.06
C MET A 440 -7.20 7.53 7.11
N THR A 441 -7.45 8.42 6.15
CA THR A 441 -8.43 8.24 5.08
C THR A 441 -7.71 7.75 3.82
N ARG A 442 -8.40 7.05 2.93
CA ARG A 442 -7.83 6.66 1.64
C ARG A 442 -7.77 7.84 0.65
N GLU A 443 -8.71 8.76 0.78
CA GLU A 443 -8.91 9.91 -0.09
C GLU A 443 -7.82 10.98 0.10
N HIS A 444 -7.09 10.98 1.23
CA HIS A 444 -6.02 11.95 1.47
C HIS A 444 -4.90 11.90 0.42
N MET A 445 -4.74 10.74 -0.24
CA MET A 445 -3.74 10.57 -1.30
C MET A 445 -4.00 11.41 -2.56
N VAL A 446 -5.21 11.96 -2.69
CA VAL A 446 -5.61 12.90 -3.75
C VAL A 446 -6.20 14.19 -3.19
N GLU A 447 -5.99 14.47 -1.88
CA GLU A 447 -6.59 15.60 -1.16
C GLU A 447 -6.20 16.94 -1.78
N ASP A 448 -7.18 17.85 -1.78
CA ASP A 448 -7.00 19.25 -2.17
C ASP A 448 -6.07 19.99 -1.20
N GLN A 449 -4.94 20.45 -1.68
CA GLN A 449 -3.93 21.10 -0.85
C GLN A 449 -4.11 22.64 -0.70
N ARG A 450 -5.23 23.21 -1.17
CA ARG A 450 -5.51 24.66 -1.02
C ARG A 450 -5.50 25.11 0.44
N PHE A 451 -5.97 24.28 1.37
CA PHE A 451 -5.93 24.58 2.80
C PHE A 451 -4.51 24.70 3.35
N ALA A 452 -3.58 23.89 2.85
CA ALA A 452 -2.18 23.90 3.27
C ALA A 452 -1.39 25.01 2.60
N SER A 453 -1.66 25.33 1.32
CA SER A 453 -0.92 26.33 0.56
C SER A 453 -1.04 27.77 1.08
N THR A 454 -2.03 28.05 1.92
CA THR A 454 -2.25 29.36 2.54
C THR A 454 -1.66 29.50 3.96
N ARG A 455 -1.06 28.43 4.48
CA ARG A 455 -0.49 28.43 5.83
C ARG A 455 0.92 29.02 5.84
N THR A 456 1.27 29.67 6.95
CA THR A 456 2.60 30.26 7.16
C THR A 456 3.67 29.24 7.58
N ASP A 457 3.27 28.02 7.93
CA ASP A 457 4.14 26.89 8.28
C ASP A 457 4.26 25.84 7.15
N VAL A 458 3.85 26.24 5.93
CA VAL A 458 4.00 25.47 4.70
C VAL A 458 4.63 26.35 3.62
N LEU A 459 5.81 25.98 3.14
CA LEU A 459 6.41 26.64 1.98
C LEU A 459 5.80 26.06 0.71
N THR A 460 5.38 26.94 -0.19
CA THR A 460 4.70 26.55 -1.43
C THR A 460 5.42 27.15 -2.64
N TYR A 461 5.82 26.27 -3.58
CA TYR A 461 6.52 26.65 -4.81
C TYR A 461 5.74 26.12 -6.02
N ARG A 462 5.56 26.96 -7.06
CA ARG A 462 4.81 26.59 -8.26
C ARG A 462 5.49 27.07 -9.54
N THR A 463 5.29 26.30 -10.61
CA THR A 463 5.75 26.69 -11.95
C THR A 463 4.86 27.79 -12.53
N GLU A 464 5.29 28.39 -13.64
CA GLU A 464 4.39 29.07 -14.54
C GLU A 464 3.34 28.07 -15.10
N ILE A 465 2.28 28.60 -15.72
CA ILE A 465 1.28 27.76 -16.40
C ILE A 465 1.98 26.94 -17.48
N LEU A 466 1.73 25.63 -17.48
CA LEU A 466 2.32 24.72 -18.47
C LEU A 466 1.76 25.00 -19.88
N ASP A 467 2.65 25.16 -20.83
CA ASP A 467 2.32 25.37 -22.24
C ASP A 467 2.04 24.08 -23.01
N ARG A 468 2.36 22.94 -22.40
CA ARG A 468 2.17 21.57 -22.91
C ARG A 468 1.99 20.57 -21.79
N ASP A 469 1.47 19.39 -22.14
CA ASP A 469 1.42 18.26 -21.23
C ASP A 469 2.84 17.87 -20.78
N THR A 470 3.01 17.61 -19.49
CA THR A 470 4.29 17.26 -18.88
C THR A 470 4.12 15.99 -18.07
N THR A 471 4.76 14.89 -18.48
CA THR A 471 4.59 13.57 -17.87
C THR A 471 5.76 13.22 -16.99
N PHE A 472 5.49 12.85 -15.73
CA PHE A 472 6.49 12.24 -14.85
C PHE A 472 6.15 10.76 -14.66
N ALA A 473 7.13 9.86 -14.92
CA ALA A 473 6.95 8.41 -14.83
C ALA A 473 8.15 7.75 -14.15
N GLY A 474 7.96 7.18 -12.97
CA GLY A 474 9.00 6.54 -12.17
C GLY A 474 9.22 7.22 -10.81
N PRO A 475 10.33 6.89 -10.12
CA PRO A 475 10.64 7.40 -8.79
C PRO A 475 10.91 8.91 -8.78
N LEU A 476 10.58 9.53 -7.65
CA LEU A 476 10.93 10.92 -7.33
C LEU A 476 12.02 10.91 -6.26
N SER A 477 12.77 12.03 -6.15
CA SER A 477 13.73 12.20 -5.05
C SER A 477 13.70 13.65 -4.57
N ALA A 478 13.35 13.82 -3.29
CA ALA A 478 13.48 15.11 -2.62
C ALA A 478 14.92 15.30 -2.13
N SER A 479 15.47 16.49 -2.32
CA SER A 479 16.81 16.88 -1.87
C SER A 479 16.74 18.30 -1.32
N LEU A 480 16.67 18.41 0.00
CA LEU A 480 16.55 19.68 0.70
C LEU A 480 17.90 20.07 1.34
N LEU A 481 18.29 21.33 1.18
CA LEU A 481 19.32 21.98 1.97
C LEU A 481 18.58 22.75 3.08
N VAL A 482 18.73 22.32 4.34
CA VAL A 482 17.93 22.83 5.45
C VAL A 482 18.77 23.18 6.65
N SER A 483 18.25 24.06 7.53
CA SER A 483 18.71 24.17 8.90
C SER A 483 17.52 24.30 9.82
N THR A 484 17.65 23.76 11.02
CA THR A 484 16.68 23.90 12.12
C THR A 484 17.29 24.64 13.29
N SER A 485 16.50 25.37 14.05
CA SER A 485 16.91 25.91 15.34
C SER A 485 16.91 24.85 16.46
N GLY A 486 16.30 23.69 16.21
CA GLY A 486 16.31 22.51 17.07
C GLY A 486 17.49 21.58 16.83
N THR A 487 17.42 20.39 17.44
CA THR A 487 18.40 19.31 17.24
C THR A 487 17.83 18.12 16.49
N ASP A 488 16.55 18.14 16.12
CA ASP A 488 15.88 17.24 15.19
C ASP A 488 14.72 17.96 14.50
N SER A 489 14.27 17.45 13.38
CA SER A 489 13.06 17.87 12.66
C SER A 489 12.66 16.83 11.62
N ASP A 490 11.39 16.81 11.23
CA ASP A 490 10.91 16.07 10.09
C ASP A 490 10.71 16.99 8.89
N PHE A 491 10.80 16.43 7.68
CA PHE A 491 10.54 17.13 6.45
C PHE A 491 9.56 16.34 5.59
N VAL A 492 8.50 17.00 5.14
CA VAL A 492 7.49 16.44 4.26
C VAL A 492 7.53 17.21 2.95
N VAL A 493 7.67 16.51 1.84
CA VAL A 493 7.58 17.07 0.50
C VAL A 493 6.36 16.52 -0.20
N LYS A 494 5.59 17.42 -0.81
CA LYS A 494 4.40 17.07 -1.60
C LYS A 494 4.55 17.58 -3.02
N LEU A 495 4.27 16.72 -4.00
CA LEU A 495 4.11 17.06 -5.41
C LEU A 495 2.62 17.16 -5.71
N ILE A 496 2.19 18.24 -6.33
CA ILE A 496 0.78 18.63 -6.45
C ILE A 496 0.52 19.09 -7.88
N ASP A 497 -0.59 18.66 -8.45
CA ASP A 497 -1.12 19.17 -9.71
C ASP A 497 -2.15 20.28 -9.44
N VAL A 498 -1.86 21.49 -9.91
CA VAL A 498 -2.74 22.64 -9.74
C VAL A 498 -3.56 22.83 -11.01
N TYR A 499 -4.85 22.67 -10.88
CA TYR A 499 -5.80 22.79 -11.99
C TYR A 499 -6.01 24.24 -12.40
N PRO A 500 -6.40 24.51 -13.66
CA PRO A 500 -6.81 25.85 -14.10
C PRO A 500 -7.96 26.40 -13.25
N GLU A 501 -8.04 27.73 -13.12
CA GLU A 501 -9.12 28.38 -12.35
C GLU A 501 -10.52 28.15 -12.94
N ASP A 502 -10.62 27.91 -14.23
CA ASP A 502 -11.85 27.65 -14.97
C ASP A 502 -12.10 26.14 -15.21
N TYR A 503 -11.41 25.26 -14.47
CA TYR A 503 -11.63 23.83 -14.59
C TYR A 503 -13.06 23.45 -14.19
N PRO A 504 -13.81 22.67 -14.98
CA PRO A 504 -15.21 22.37 -14.72
C PRO A 504 -15.42 21.54 -13.47
N ASP A 505 -16.46 21.87 -12.72
CA ASP A 505 -16.92 21.05 -11.61
C ASP A 505 -17.59 19.75 -12.12
N PRO A 506 -17.60 18.67 -11.34
CA PRO A 506 -18.35 17.46 -11.68
C PRO A 506 -19.85 17.74 -11.79
N ASP A 507 -20.53 17.03 -12.68
CA ASP A 507 -21.97 17.06 -12.78
C ASP A 507 -22.51 15.60 -12.82
N PRO A 508 -23.21 15.13 -11.79
CA PRO A 508 -23.54 15.83 -10.53
C PRO A 508 -22.32 16.06 -9.61
N ASN A 509 -22.37 17.14 -8.81
CA ASN A 509 -21.35 17.49 -7.82
C ASN A 509 -21.85 17.22 -6.38
N PRO A 510 -21.85 15.96 -5.91
CA PRO A 510 -22.41 15.62 -4.60
C PRO A 510 -21.58 16.14 -3.41
N THR A 511 -20.31 16.43 -3.62
CA THR A 511 -19.40 16.94 -2.58
C THR A 511 -19.40 18.47 -2.49
N GLY A 512 -19.95 19.15 -3.50
CA GLY A 512 -19.93 20.62 -3.60
C GLY A 512 -18.52 21.19 -3.81
N VAL A 513 -17.56 20.38 -4.23
CA VAL A 513 -16.18 20.84 -4.46
C VAL A 513 -16.11 21.69 -5.74
N HIS A 514 -15.36 22.78 -5.67
CA HIS A 514 -14.96 23.55 -6.87
C HIS A 514 -13.63 23.03 -7.36
N MET A 515 -13.62 22.50 -8.60
CA MET A 515 -12.41 21.97 -9.24
C MET A 515 -11.54 23.08 -9.86
N GLY A 516 -12.08 24.28 -10.08
CA GLY A 516 -11.27 25.43 -10.44
C GLY A 516 -10.22 25.73 -9.39
N GLY A 517 -8.94 25.76 -9.79
CA GLY A 517 -7.81 25.92 -8.89
C GLY A 517 -7.57 24.78 -7.90
N PHE A 518 -8.18 23.59 -8.10
CA PHE A 518 -7.98 22.41 -7.26
C PHE A 518 -6.49 22.03 -7.22
N GLN A 519 -5.98 21.70 -6.06
CA GLN A 519 -4.57 21.37 -5.82
C GLN A 519 -4.46 19.88 -5.46
N GLN A 520 -4.57 19.02 -6.46
CA GLN A 520 -4.54 17.58 -6.28
C GLN A 520 -3.19 17.10 -5.78
N LEU A 521 -3.14 16.46 -4.62
CA LEU A 521 -1.96 15.74 -4.18
C LEU A 521 -1.67 14.58 -5.15
N ILE A 522 -0.47 14.55 -5.71
CA ILE A 522 -0.01 13.47 -6.59
C ILE A 522 0.89 12.51 -5.80
N ARG A 523 1.81 13.06 -4.99
CA ARG A 523 2.67 12.29 -4.10
C ARG A 523 3.11 13.15 -2.92
N GLY A 524 2.96 12.61 -1.71
CA GLY A 524 3.55 13.16 -0.51
C GLY A 524 4.44 12.12 0.15
N GLU A 525 5.56 12.54 0.74
CA GLU A 525 6.44 11.64 1.49
C GLU A 525 7.16 12.39 2.60
N ALA A 526 7.27 11.73 3.76
CA ALA A 526 7.95 12.27 4.94
C ALA A 526 9.35 11.67 5.08
N MET A 527 10.25 12.43 5.73
CA MET A 527 11.58 11.99 6.12
C MET A 527 11.89 12.49 7.52
N ARG A 528 12.17 11.61 8.45
CA ARG A 528 12.67 11.97 9.78
C ARG A 528 14.12 12.38 9.69
N GLY A 529 14.40 13.66 9.94
CA GLY A 529 15.68 14.28 9.63
C GLY A 529 16.89 13.69 10.35
N ARG A 530 16.70 13.10 11.55
CA ARG A 530 17.78 12.37 12.24
C ARG A 530 18.37 11.22 11.42
N PHE A 531 17.58 10.65 10.49
CA PHE A 531 18.01 9.54 9.63
C PHE A 531 18.60 10.00 8.28
N ARG A 532 18.84 11.29 8.07
CA ARG A 532 19.31 11.87 6.80
C ARG A 532 20.59 11.21 6.24
N ASN A 533 21.46 10.71 7.12
CA ASN A 533 22.70 10.05 6.74
C ASN A 533 22.64 8.52 6.87
N SER A 534 21.84 8.00 7.79
CA SER A 534 21.72 6.57 8.05
C SER A 534 20.47 6.24 8.87
N PHE A 535 19.67 5.30 8.42
CA PHE A 535 18.54 4.79 9.19
C PHE A 535 18.95 4.01 10.44
N SER A 536 20.15 3.40 10.42
CA SER A 536 20.66 2.61 11.56
C SER A 536 21.44 3.45 12.58
N LYS A 537 21.89 4.64 12.19
CA LYS A 537 22.72 5.53 13.04
C LYS A 537 22.17 6.95 12.93
N PRO A 538 21.12 7.27 13.71
CA PRO A 538 20.56 8.63 13.68
C PRO A 538 21.55 9.64 14.25
N GLU A 539 21.52 10.85 13.69
CA GLU A 539 22.41 11.96 14.08
C GLU A 539 21.61 13.22 14.37
N PRO A 540 21.92 13.97 15.46
CA PRO A 540 21.29 15.27 15.72
C PRO A 540 21.66 16.27 14.63
N PHE A 541 20.81 17.27 14.46
CA PHE A 541 21.19 18.51 13.77
C PHE A 541 22.00 19.39 14.70
N THR A 542 22.92 20.16 14.11
CA THR A 542 23.54 21.30 14.79
C THR A 542 22.67 22.52 14.53
N PRO A 543 22.11 23.17 15.58
CA PRO A 543 21.22 24.32 15.41
C PRO A 543 21.81 25.40 14.48
N GLY A 544 21.03 25.81 13.48
CA GLY A 544 21.40 26.84 12.50
C GLY A 544 22.40 26.40 11.43
N LYS A 545 23.01 25.24 11.53
CA LYS A 545 23.92 24.71 10.49
C LYS A 545 23.13 24.15 9.32
N THR A 546 23.49 24.55 8.10
CA THR A 546 22.90 23.98 6.88
C THR A 546 23.36 22.55 6.68
N GLU A 547 22.41 21.64 6.51
CA GLU A 547 22.63 20.21 6.24
C GLU A 547 21.75 19.76 5.08
N LYS A 548 22.15 18.67 4.43
CA LYS A 548 21.38 18.06 3.34
C LYS A 548 20.51 16.94 3.88
N VAL A 549 19.22 16.96 3.53
CA VAL A 549 18.27 15.87 3.75
C VAL A 549 17.79 15.39 2.40
N GLN A 550 17.99 14.11 2.09
CA GLN A 550 17.62 13.53 0.80
C GLN A 550 16.97 12.16 0.99
N TRP A 551 15.86 11.94 0.27
CA TRP A 551 15.17 10.64 0.26
C TRP A 551 14.45 10.38 -1.06
N THR A 552 14.17 9.11 -1.32
CA THR A 552 13.35 8.68 -2.46
C THR A 552 11.88 8.71 -2.06
N MET A 553 11.07 9.32 -2.90
CA MET A 553 9.61 9.28 -2.80
C MET A 553 9.09 8.19 -3.76
N PRO A 554 8.00 7.49 -3.43
CA PRO A 554 7.46 6.45 -4.29
C PRO A 554 7.13 6.93 -5.70
N ASP A 555 7.22 5.99 -6.64
CA ASP A 555 7.01 6.24 -8.08
C ASP A 555 5.60 6.78 -8.37
N ILE A 556 5.49 7.50 -9.48
CA ILE A 556 4.24 7.97 -10.08
C ILE A 556 4.23 7.68 -11.57
N ASP A 557 3.03 7.69 -12.18
CA ASP A 557 2.83 7.89 -13.62
C ASP A 557 1.70 8.91 -13.80
N HIS A 558 2.09 10.17 -13.98
CA HIS A 558 1.13 11.28 -13.98
C HIS A 558 1.46 12.34 -15.06
N VAL A 559 0.41 12.80 -15.73
CA VAL A 559 0.49 13.88 -16.71
C VAL A 559 -0.08 15.17 -16.12
N PHE A 560 0.80 16.13 -15.85
CA PHE A 560 0.40 17.51 -15.62
C PHE A 560 -0.03 18.11 -16.96
N ARG A 561 -1.31 18.41 -17.09
CA ARG A 561 -1.89 18.85 -18.36
C ARG A 561 -1.47 20.27 -18.74
N ARG A 562 -1.49 20.57 -20.04
CA ARG A 562 -1.39 21.95 -20.50
C ARG A 562 -2.44 22.82 -19.79
N GLY A 563 -2.03 24.00 -19.33
CA GLY A 563 -2.88 24.92 -18.54
C GLY A 563 -2.81 24.71 -17.04
N HIS A 564 -2.32 23.57 -16.57
CA HIS A 564 -2.05 23.30 -15.15
C HIS A 564 -0.73 23.94 -14.70
N ARG A 565 -0.42 23.80 -13.39
CA ARG A 565 0.90 24.12 -12.82
C ARG A 565 1.38 22.94 -11.99
N ILE A 566 2.69 22.73 -11.95
CA ILE A 566 3.32 21.82 -10.98
C ILE A 566 3.58 22.64 -9.72
N MET A 567 3.21 22.07 -8.56
CA MET A 567 3.47 22.69 -7.25
C MET A 567 4.23 21.71 -6.36
N VAL A 568 5.13 22.25 -5.55
CA VAL A 568 5.80 21.54 -4.46
C VAL A 568 5.53 22.28 -3.16
N GLN A 569 5.12 21.53 -2.13
CA GLN A 569 5.04 22.03 -0.76
C GLN A 569 6.12 21.38 0.11
N VAL A 570 6.67 22.16 1.05
CA VAL A 570 7.61 21.70 2.07
C VAL A 570 7.10 22.12 3.44
N GLN A 571 7.01 21.18 4.37
CA GLN A 571 6.54 21.37 5.74
C GLN A 571 7.23 20.39 6.70
N SER A 572 7.11 20.58 8.02
CA SER A 572 7.74 19.69 9.03
C SER A 572 6.74 18.83 9.81
N THR A 573 5.45 18.95 9.52
CA THR A 573 4.41 18.13 10.15
C THR A 573 3.34 17.76 9.15
N TRP A 574 2.72 16.60 9.29
CA TRP A 574 1.60 16.11 8.46
C TRP A 574 0.65 15.31 9.35
N PHE A 575 0.05 16.01 10.27
CA PHE A 575 -0.60 15.42 11.45
C PHE A 575 -2.11 15.18 11.26
N PRO A 576 -2.69 14.14 11.87
CA PRO A 576 -2.02 13.08 12.63
C PRO A 576 -1.49 11.94 11.77
N LEU A 577 -1.56 12.01 10.41
CA LEU A 577 -1.06 10.95 9.52
C LEU A 577 0.34 10.50 9.97
N VAL A 578 1.23 11.47 10.15
CA VAL A 578 2.57 11.30 10.71
C VAL A 578 2.60 11.79 12.16
N ASP A 579 3.30 11.08 13.03
CA ASP A 579 3.54 11.50 14.41
C ASP A 579 4.29 12.83 14.49
N ARG A 580 4.29 13.45 15.67
CA ARG A 580 4.96 14.76 15.86
C ARG A 580 6.41 14.54 16.26
N ASN A 581 7.33 15.23 15.57
CA ASN A 581 8.71 15.32 16.02
C ASN A 581 8.80 16.33 17.19
N PRO A 582 9.49 15.99 18.31
CA PRO A 582 9.75 16.91 19.42
C PRO A 582 10.59 18.13 19.02
N GLN A 583 11.21 18.18 17.84
CA GLN A 583 12.22 19.14 17.38
C GLN A 583 13.51 19.10 18.19
N GLN A 584 13.65 18.07 19.01
CA GLN A 584 14.82 17.75 19.81
C GLN A 584 15.26 16.30 19.58
N PHE A 585 16.57 16.06 19.62
CA PHE A 585 17.13 14.73 19.45
C PHE A 585 16.98 13.93 20.75
N VAL A 586 15.78 13.42 20.96
CA VAL A 586 15.40 12.55 22.09
C VAL A 586 14.83 11.23 21.57
N ASP A 587 14.62 10.27 22.44
CA ASP A 587 13.85 9.09 22.10
C ASP A 587 12.38 9.48 21.89
N ILE A 588 11.90 9.40 20.67
CA ILE A 588 10.56 9.86 20.27
C ILE A 588 9.45 9.04 20.95
N TYR A 589 9.66 7.74 21.11
CA TYR A 589 8.67 6.85 21.72
C TYR A 589 8.51 7.09 23.21
N HIS A 590 9.54 7.65 23.87
CA HIS A 590 9.56 7.95 25.29
C HIS A 590 9.65 9.48 25.58
N ALA A 591 9.45 10.31 24.56
CA ALA A 591 9.48 11.77 24.70
C ALA A 591 8.44 12.26 25.70
N LYS A 592 8.83 13.26 26.50
CA LYS A 592 7.96 13.92 27.50
C LYS A 592 7.27 15.13 26.88
N PRO A 593 6.14 15.61 27.41
CA PRO A 593 5.49 16.80 26.92
C PRO A 593 6.40 18.03 26.83
N SER A 594 7.38 18.16 27.76
CA SER A 594 8.38 19.24 27.78
C SER A 594 9.40 19.18 26.64
N ASP A 595 9.53 18.04 25.96
CA ASP A 595 10.51 17.87 24.89
C ASP A 595 10.00 18.43 23.55
N PHE A 596 8.67 18.65 23.46
CA PHE A 596 8.05 19.21 22.26
C PHE A 596 8.19 20.73 22.24
N VAL A 597 9.12 21.25 21.44
CA VAL A 597 9.43 22.66 21.33
C VAL A 597 9.22 23.16 19.90
N LYS A 598 8.99 24.46 19.77
CA LYS A 598 8.97 25.11 18.45
C LYS A 598 10.37 25.19 17.88
N ALA A 599 10.47 25.01 16.57
CA ALA A 599 11.72 25.24 15.85
C ALA A 599 11.48 26.12 14.60
N THR A 600 12.47 26.93 14.29
CA THR A 600 12.54 27.66 13.02
C THR A 600 13.29 26.80 12.02
N GLU A 601 12.62 26.52 10.91
CA GLU A 601 13.12 25.75 9.80
C GLU A 601 13.46 26.64 8.62
N ARG A 602 14.62 26.42 8.00
CA ARG A 602 15.03 27.14 6.78
C ARG A 602 15.25 26.15 5.66
N VAL A 603 14.73 26.49 4.49
CA VAL A 603 14.94 25.74 3.24
C VAL A 603 15.74 26.66 2.30
N TYR A 604 16.95 26.24 2.00
CA TYR A 604 17.91 27.04 1.23
C TYR A 604 17.77 26.83 -0.27
N ARG A 605 18.16 27.83 -1.06
CA ARG A 605 18.28 27.73 -2.52
C ARG A 605 19.22 26.56 -2.90
N GLY A 606 18.86 25.84 -3.95
CA GLY A 606 19.47 24.56 -4.32
C GLY A 606 18.71 23.34 -3.82
N SER A 607 17.72 23.53 -2.92
CA SER A 607 16.73 22.51 -2.60
C SER A 607 15.88 22.19 -3.84
N SER A 608 15.54 20.91 -4.02
CA SER A 608 14.94 20.45 -5.28
C SER A 608 14.19 19.13 -5.15
N VAL A 609 13.36 18.86 -6.14
CA VAL A 609 12.77 17.53 -6.39
C VAL A 609 13.26 17.04 -7.75
N LYS A 610 13.89 15.87 -7.79
CA LYS A 610 14.24 15.17 -9.03
C LYS A 610 13.05 14.36 -9.50
N VAL A 611 12.80 14.40 -10.80
CA VAL A 611 11.69 13.75 -11.47
C VAL A 611 12.19 13.02 -12.72
N ASN A 612 11.50 11.97 -13.13
CA ASN A 612 11.73 11.29 -14.39
C ASN A 612 10.73 11.82 -15.43
N LEU A 613 11.19 12.74 -16.27
CA LEU A 613 10.39 13.38 -17.32
C LEU A 613 10.35 12.47 -18.56
N ARG A 614 9.14 12.13 -19.01
CA ARG A 614 8.95 11.38 -20.26
C ARG A 614 9.18 12.30 -21.46
N THR A 615 9.93 11.82 -22.45
CA THR A 615 10.11 12.48 -23.73
C THR A 615 8.84 12.26 -24.57
N ASN A 616 8.17 13.33 -24.96
CA ASN A 616 6.99 13.26 -25.85
C ASN A 616 7.40 13.05 -27.29
#